data_d3dda2551ca163d1c810f30b00b30f3a
#
_entry.id   d3dda2551ca163d1c810f30b00b30f3a
#
_cell.length_a   1.000
_cell.length_b   1.000
_cell.length_c   1.000
_cell.angle_alpha   90.00
_cell.angle_beta   90.00
_cell.angle_gamma   90.00
#
_symmetry.space_group_name_H-M   'P 1'
#
loop_
_entity.id
_entity.type
_entity.pdbx_description
1 polymer ?
#
loop_
_entity_poly.entity_id
_entity_poly.type
_entity_poly.pdbx_seq_one_letter_code
_entity_poly.pdbx_strand_id
1 'polypeptide(L)'
;MYKRQVKGFKKECVEEYLSTLDFSVESVFQAERLGTGHAVMMAKDFLKKHSGNVVILNGDAPFMDSKTIEDSLKAHIENGCAATVISAKVDDPTGYGRIVRDENGNLRAIVEQKDADEETLKINEVNSGGFWFDCQLLLSVLDRIKSDNSAKEYYLPDAIKLLLEDGRKVGAFTAQCSDTVLGANDPAQLEQLNEIARAKGYSC
;
A
#
# COMPACT_ATOMS: atom_id res chain seq x y z
N MET A 1 9.09 -2.14 17.31
CA MET A 1 8.45 -2.31 15.98
C MET A 1 9.26 -3.34 15.19
N TYR A 2 8.59 -4.37 14.63
CA TYR A 2 9.24 -5.39 13.79
C TYR A 2 9.17 -4.95 12.32
N LYS A 3 10.22 -5.23 11.54
CA LYS A 3 10.31 -4.86 10.13
C LYS A 3 10.56 -6.09 9.26
N ARG A 4 9.85 -6.19 8.14
CA ARG A 4 10.00 -7.25 7.14
C ARG A 4 10.06 -6.65 5.75
N GLN A 5 11.10 -6.95 4.98
CA GLN A 5 11.22 -6.54 3.58
C GLN A 5 10.91 -7.72 2.66
N VAL A 6 9.94 -7.54 1.76
CA VAL A 6 9.74 -8.47 0.64
C VAL A 6 10.61 -8.01 -0.52
N LYS A 7 11.43 -8.91 -1.04
CA LYS A 7 12.40 -8.64 -2.12
C LYS A 7 12.03 -9.45 -3.37
N GLY A 8 12.12 -8.84 -4.52
CA GLY A 8 11.89 -9.47 -5.82
C GLY A 8 13.07 -9.33 -6.74
N PHE A 9 12.91 -8.61 -7.85
CA PHE A 9 13.94 -8.35 -8.84
C PHE A 9 15.16 -7.65 -8.24
N LYS A 10 16.36 -8.09 -8.63
CA LYS A 10 17.65 -7.58 -8.11
C LYS A 10 17.71 -7.57 -6.58
N LYS A 11 17.23 -8.64 -5.96
CA LYS A 11 17.19 -8.79 -4.50
C LYS A 11 18.55 -8.54 -3.83
N GLU A 12 19.65 -8.85 -4.54
CA GLU A 12 21.03 -8.68 -4.07
C GLU A 12 21.32 -7.20 -3.76
N CYS A 13 20.89 -6.27 -4.62
CA CYS A 13 21.06 -4.82 -4.39
C CYS A 13 20.27 -4.36 -3.15
N VAL A 14 19.07 -4.92 -2.96
CA VAL A 14 18.25 -4.61 -1.76
C VAL A 14 18.92 -5.19 -0.51
N GLU A 15 19.47 -6.41 -0.58
CA GLU A 15 20.18 -7.05 0.53
C GLU A 15 21.43 -6.25 0.92
N GLU A 16 22.20 -5.82 -0.08
CA GLU A 16 23.37 -4.97 0.14
C GLU A 16 22.99 -3.68 0.86
N TYR A 17 21.97 -2.97 0.39
CA TYR A 17 21.46 -1.77 1.06
C TYR A 17 20.99 -2.07 2.49
N LEU A 18 20.19 -3.12 2.71
CA LEU A 18 19.70 -3.48 4.03
C LEU A 18 20.85 -3.80 5.01
N SER A 19 21.99 -4.30 4.51
CA SER A 19 23.17 -4.59 5.33
C SER A 19 23.89 -3.33 5.83
N THR A 20 23.65 -2.16 5.21
CA THR A 20 24.25 -0.87 5.63
C THR A 20 23.46 -0.18 6.74
N LEU A 21 22.24 -0.67 7.05
CA LEU A 21 21.40 -0.09 8.08
C LEU A 21 21.91 -0.44 9.48
N ASP A 22 21.77 0.46 10.41
CA ASP A 22 22.14 0.32 11.83
C ASP A 22 21.13 -0.52 12.65
N PHE A 23 20.10 -1.05 11.99
CA PHE A 23 19.08 -1.92 12.58
C PHE A 23 18.78 -3.14 11.71
N SER A 24 18.35 -4.22 12.34
CA SER A 24 18.02 -5.46 11.62
C SER A 24 16.66 -5.38 10.92
N VAL A 25 16.64 -5.80 9.66
CA VAL A 25 15.43 -6.00 8.87
C VAL A 25 15.38 -7.45 8.39
N GLU A 26 14.35 -8.18 8.82
CA GLU A 26 14.11 -9.50 8.26
C GLU A 26 13.67 -9.38 6.80
N SER A 27 14.07 -10.30 5.95
CA SER A 27 13.67 -10.28 4.54
C SER A 27 13.14 -11.61 4.06
N VAL A 28 12.30 -11.56 3.03
CA VAL A 28 11.78 -12.74 2.33
C VAL A 28 11.82 -12.50 0.83
N PHE A 29 12.07 -13.57 0.08
CA PHE A 29 12.18 -13.51 -1.37
C PHE A 29 10.85 -13.88 -2.05
N GLN A 30 10.35 -12.98 -2.90
CA GLN A 30 9.27 -13.23 -3.83
C GLN A 30 9.86 -13.67 -5.17
N ALA A 31 9.95 -14.98 -5.38
CA ALA A 31 10.58 -15.55 -6.58
C ALA A 31 9.78 -15.23 -7.86
N GLU A 32 8.47 -15.31 -7.78
CA GLU A 32 7.55 -14.97 -8.87
C GLU A 32 6.80 -13.68 -8.52
N ARG A 33 6.85 -12.70 -9.40
CA ARG A 33 6.20 -11.40 -9.19
C ARG A 33 4.76 -11.46 -9.66
N LEU A 34 3.88 -11.98 -8.81
CA LEU A 34 2.47 -12.19 -9.07
C LEU A 34 1.56 -11.13 -8.43
N GLY A 35 2.09 -9.94 -8.19
CA GLY A 35 1.35 -8.80 -7.64
C GLY A 35 1.63 -8.52 -6.16
N THR A 36 1.00 -7.45 -5.65
CA THR A 36 1.22 -6.91 -4.29
C THR A 36 0.65 -7.81 -3.20
N GLY A 37 -0.50 -8.44 -3.43
CA GLY A 37 -1.06 -9.45 -2.52
C GLY A 37 -0.15 -10.66 -2.37
N HIS A 38 0.42 -11.15 -3.49
CA HIS A 38 1.39 -12.24 -3.46
C HIS A 38 2.65 -11.87 -2.67
N ALA A 39 3.14 -10.64 -2.79
CA ALA A 39 4.26 -10.17 -1.98
C ALA A 39 3.96 -10.28 -0.48
N VAL A 40 2.75 -9.90 -0.05
CA VAL A 40 2.33 -10.03 1.36
C VAL A 40 2.17 -11.50 1.77
N MET A 41 1.71 -12.38 0.88
CA MET A 41 1.66 -13.83 1.14
C MET A 41 3.04 -14.41 1.47
N MET A 42 4.13 -13.89 0.88
CA MET A 42 5.50 -14.32 1.22
C MET A 42 5.88 -13.95 2.66
N ALA A 43 5.26 -12.93 3.24
CA ALA A 43 5.47 -12.53 4.64
C ALA A 43 4.52 -13.23 5.64
N LYS A 44 3.71 -14.18 5.22
CA LYS A 44 2.66 -14.83 6.03
C LYS A 44 3.20 -15.45 7.32
N ASP A 45 4.36 -16.08 7.28
CA ASP A 45 4.95 -16.69 8.49
C ASP A 45 5.46 -15.64 9.49
N PHE A 46 5.84 -14.47 9.00
CA PHE A 46 6.13 -13.32 9.85
C PHE A 46 4.83 -12.80 10.49
N LEU A 47 3.78 -12.61 9.71
CA LEU A 47 2.48 -12.12 10.19
C LEU A 47 1.89 -13.05 11.27
N LYS A 48 2.00 -14.38 11.10
CA LYS A 48 1.52 -15.37 12.08
C LYS A 48 2.19 -15.27 13.45
N LYS A 49 3.42 -14.76 13.50
CA LYS A 49 4.19 -14.61 14.75
C LYS A 49 3.89 -13.32 15.51
N HIS A 50 3.10 -12.42 14.90
CA HIS A 50 2.83 -11.09 15.42
C HIS A 50 1.32 -10.83 15.54
N SER A 51 0.96 -9.94 16.43
CA SER A 51 -0.41 -9.45 16.64
C SER A 51 -0.43 -7.92 16.62
N GLY A 52 -1.64 -7.34 16.56
CA GLY A 52 -1.86 -5.91 16.46
C GLY A 52 -1.89 -5.44 15.01
N ASN A 53 -1.51 -4.19 14.79
CA ASN A 53 -1.63 -3.58 13.46
C ASN A 53 -0.34 -3.72 12.66
N VAL A 54 -0.47 -3.96 11.38
CA VAL A 54 0.62 -3.98 10.41
C VAL A 54 0.40 -2.91 9.36
N VAL A 55 1.44 -2.13 9.05
CA VAL A 55 1.48 -1.26 7.88
C VAL A 55 2.22 -1.96 6.75
N ILE A 56 1.65 -1.89 5.57
CA ILE A 56 2.24 -2.39 4.32
C ILE A 56 2.47 -1.18 3.43
N LEU A 57 3.70 -1.00 2.98
CA LEU A 57 4.11 0.13 2.16
C LEU A 57 4.82 -0.38 0.90
N ASN A 58 4.63 0.33 -0.20
CA ASN A 58 5.37 0.09 -1.43
C ASN A 58 6.79 0.66 -1.31
N GLY A 59 7.77 -0.09 -1.79
CA GLY A 59 9.18 0.32 -1.72
C GLY A 59 9.59 1.42 -2.72
N ASP A 60 8.74 1.69 -3.69
CA ASP A 60 8.93 2.70 -4.74
C ASP A 60 8.21 4.04 -4.47
N ALA A 61 7.53 4.17 -3.32
CA ALA A 61 6.82 5.38 -2.89
C ALA A 61 7.56 6.09 -1.74
N PRO A 62 8.59 6.92 -2.03
CA PRO A 62 9.52 7.44 -1.01
C PRO A 62 8.93 8.55 -0.14
N PHE A 63 7.81 9.17 -0.52
CA PHE A 63 7.25 10.32 0.18
C PHE A 63 6.16 9.99 1.19
N MET A 64 6.02 8.71 1.56
CA MET A 64 5.19 8.29 2.69
C MET A 64 5.89 8.67 4.00
N ASP A 65 5.63 9.87 4.50
CA ASP A 65 6.28 10.41 5.67
C ASP A 65 5.78 9.81 7.00
N SER A 66 6.57 9.99 8.07
CA SER A 66 6.26 9.46 9.39
C SER A 66 4.95 10.03 9.96
N LYS A 67 4.67 11.32 9.70
CA LYS A 67 3.43 11.96 10.17
C LYS A 67 2.20 11.33 9.52
N THR A 68 2.22 11.09 8.22
CA THR A 68 1.13 10.40 7.49
C THR A 68 0.92 9.00 8.04
N ILE A 69 2.01 8.25 8.32
CA ILE A 69 1.94 6.91 8.92
C ILE A 69 1.32 6.96 10.32
N GLU A 70 1.75 7.89 11.18
CA GLU A 70 1.25 8.04 12.55
C GLU A 70 -0.22 8.47 12.58
N ASP A 71 -0.60 9.49 11.81
CA ASP A 71 -1.97 10.01 11.74
C ASP A 71 -2.93 8.94 11.17
N SER A 72 -2.50 8.22 10.14
CA SER A 72 -3.30 7.13 9.57
C SER A 72 -3.46 5.93 10.52
N LEU A 73 -2.43 5.59 11.31
CA LEU A 73 -2.55 4.58 12.37
C LEU A 73 -3.54 5.00 13.43
N LYS A 74 -3.44 6.25 13.88
CA LYS A 74 -4.38 6.80 14.87
C LYS A 74 -5.82 6.71 14.36
N ALA A 75 -6.08 7.15 13.14
CA ALA A 75 -7.38 7.04 12.51
C ALA A 75 -7.85 5.59 12.36
N HIS A 76 -6.96 4.66 12.00
CA HIS A 76 -7.25 3.23 11.91
C HIS A 76 -7.74 2.66 13.25
N ILE A 77 -7.04 2.97 14.35
CA ILE A 77 -7.36 2.49 15.69
C ILE A 77 -8.64 3.14 16.23
N GLU A 78 -8.75 4.48 16.16
CA GLU A 78 -9.89 5.23 16.69
C GLU A 78 -11.21 4.84 16.01
N ASN A 79 -11.14 4.53 14.72
CA ASN A 79 -12.30 4.07 13.96
C ASN A 79 -12.59 2.57 14.13
N GLY A 80 -11.72 1.79 14.76
CA GLY A 80 -11.86 0.35 14.92
C GLY A 80 -11.91 -0.39 13.58
N CYS A 81 -11.08 0.04 12.62
CA CYS A 81 -11.06 -0.54 11.29
C CYS A 81 -10.27 -1.86 11.26
N ALA A 82 -10.75 -2.84 10.48
CA ALA A 82 -10.01 -4.05 10.14
C ALA A 82 -8.88 -3.75 9.13
N ALA A 83 -9.11 -2.76 8.27
CA ALA A 83 -8.12 -2.23 7.35
C ALA A 83 -8.37 -0.74 7.07
N THR A 84 -7.31 -0.01 6.74
CA THR A 84 -7.38 1.40 6.32
C THR A 84 -6.40 1.62 5.17
N VAL A 85 -6.89 2.05 4.01
CA VAL A 85 -6.03 2.48 2.92
C VAL A 85 -5.57 3.91 3.17
N ILE A 86 -4.30 4.19 2.91
CA ILE A 86 -3.80 5.56 2.83
C ILE A 86 -4.04 6.05 1.41
N SER A 87 -4.74 7.17 1.28
CA SER A 87 -5.09 7.81 0.01
C SER A 87 -4.55 9.22 -0.06
N ALA A 88 -4.54 9.80 -1.24
CA ALA A 88 -4.37 11.25 -1.41
C ALA A 88 -5.22 11.74 -2.60
N LYS A 89 -5.51 13.04 -2.62
CA LYS A 89 -6.12 13.69 -3.77
C LYS A 89 -5.02 14.27 -4.66
N VAL A 90 -5.11 13.98 -5.95
CA VAL A 90 -4.14 14.42 -6.97
C VAL A 90 -4.85 15.15 -8.10
N ASP A 91 -4.11 16.01 -8.81
CA ASP A 91 -4.65 16.71 -9.98
C ASP A 91 -4.79 15.77 -11.18
N ASP A 92 -3.82 14.89 -11.39
CA ASP A 92 -3.85 13.84 -12.41
C ASP A 92 -3.85 12.44 -11.76
N PRO A 93 -5.01 11.77 -11.70
CA PRO A 93 -5.14 10.45 -11.12
C PRO A 93 -4.75 9.31 -12.08
N THR A 94 -4.25 9.60 -13.27
CA THR A 94 -3.91 8.59 -14.28
C THR A 94 -2.88 7.57 -13.74
N GLY A 95 -3.18 6.30 -13.94
CA GLY A 95 -2.30 5.19 -13.53
C GLY A 95 -2.55 4.67 -12.11
N TYR A 96 -3.32 5.38 -11.28
CA TYR A 96 -3.60 4.97 -9.90
C TYR A 96 -4.94 4.24 -9.75
N GLY A 97 -5.05 3.41 -8.72
CA GLY A 97 -6.34 2.91 -8.24
C GLY A 97 -7.18 4.03 -7.60
N ARG A 98 -8.49 4.01 -7.83
CA ARG A 98 -9.43 5.03 -7.34
C ARG A 98 -10.05 4.60 -6.02
N ILE A 99 -10.19 5.55 -5.11
CA ILE A 99 -10.91 5.37 -3.84
C ILE A 99 -12.39 5.70 -4.07
N VAL A 100 -13.22 4.68 -4.09
CA VAL A 100 -14.67 4.85 -4.24
C VAL A 100 -15.30 4.93 -2.85
N ARG A 101 -16.04 6.02 -2.59
CA ARG A 101 -16.75 6.23 -1.34
C ARG A 101 -18.26 6.14 -1.53
N ASP A 102 -18.98 5.78 -0.48
CA ASP A 102 -20.44 5.87 -0.44
C ASP A 102 -20.91 7.31 -0.18
N GLU A 103 -22.23 7.52 -0.13
CA GLU A 103 -22.87 8.83 0.12
C GLU A 103 -22.51 9.38 1.51
N ASN A 104 -22.10 8.54 2.45
CA ASN A 104 -21.70 8.92 3.80
C ASN A 104 -20.18 9.14 3.92
N GLY A 105 -19.44 9.02 2.81
CA GLY A 105 -17.99 9.17 2.77
C GLY A 105 -17.19 7.93 3.22
N ASN A 106 -17.84 6.80 3.49
CA ASN A 106 -17.14 5.57 3.84
C ASN A 106 -16.49 4.92 2.61
N LEU A 107 -15.40 4.22 2.82
CA LEU A 107 -14.75 3.43 1.77
C LEU A 107 -15.68 2.31 1.31
N ARG A 108 -16.01 2.29 0.01
CA ARG A 108 -16.81 1.26 -0.64
C ARG A 108 -15.96 0.28 -1.44
N ALA A 109 -14.99 0.81 -2.19
CA ALA A 109 -14.11 0.00 -3.03
C ALA A 109 -12.80 0.75 -3.34
N ILE A 110 -11.81 -0.02 -3.75
CA ILE A 110 -10.62 0.46 -4.45
C ILE A 110 -10.66 -0.18 -5.83
N VAL A 111 -10.68 0.64 -6.88
CA VAL A 111 -10.81 0.19 -8.27
C VAL A 111 -9.57 0.57 -9.03
N GLU A 112 -8.83 -0.42 -9.52
CA GLU A 112 -7.62 -0.17 -10.30
C GLU A 112 -7.95 0.50 -11.65
N GLN A 113 -7.03 1.34 -12.15
CA GLN A 113 -7.23 2.10 -13.40
C GLN A 113 -7.75 1.26 -14.57
N LYS A 114 -7.22 0.04 -14.72
CA LYS A 114 -7.55 -0.87 -15.83
C LYS A 114 -8.95 -1.48 -15.74
N ASP A 115 -9.53 -1.46 -14.55
CA ASP A 115 -10.82 -2.07 -14.25
C ASP A 115 -11.91 -1.00 -13.97
N ALA A 116 -11.53 0.30 -14.05
CA ALA A 116 -12.40 1.44 -13.76
C ALA A 116 -13.28 1.83 -14.96
N ASP A 117 -14.55 2.10 -14.71
CA ASP A 117 -15.46 2.73 -15.66
C ASP A 117 -15.22 4.25 -15.79
N GLU A 118 -15.90 4.90 -16.74
CA GLU A 118 -15.73 6.33 -17.01
C GLU A 118 -16.03 7.24 -15.82
N GLU A 119 -16.99 6.88 -14.97
CA GLU A 119 -17.33 7.66 -13.78
C GLU A 119 -16.27 7.47 -12.67
N THR A 120 -15.83 6.24 -12.47
CA THR A 120 -14.75 5.93 -11.53
C THR A 120 -13.44 6.64 -11.93
N LEU A 121 -13.12 6.71 -13.21
CA LEU A 121 -11.92 7.39 -13.71
C LEU A 121 -11.88 8.89 -13.39
N LYS A 122 -13.04 9.55 -13.17
CA LYS A 122 -13.13 10.97 -12.79
C LYS A 122 -12.75 11.23 -11.32
N ILE A 123 -12.69 10.19 -10.50
CA ILE A 123 -12.32 10.32 -9.08
C ILE A 123 -10.85 10.71 -8.98
N ASN A 124 -10.57 11.77 -8.24
CA ASN A 124 -9.20 12.27 -8.01
C ASN A 124 -8.58 11.80 -6.69
N GLU A 125 -9.33 11.07 -5.85
CA GLU A 125 -8.78 10.42 -4.67
C GLU A 125 -8.23 9.05 -5.07
N VAL A 126 -6.93 8.85 -4.84
CA VAL A 126 -6.20 7.67 -5.33
C VAL A 126 -5.57 6.88 -4.20
N ASN A 127 -5.38 5.59 -4.45
CA ASN A 127 -4.70 4.66 -3.59
C ASN A 127 -3.17 4.91 -3.62
N SER A 128 -2.55 5.15 -2.47
CA SER A 128 -1.09 5.30 -2.36
C SER A 128 -0.32 3.98 -2.39
N GLY A 129 -1.02 2.85 -2.32
CA GLY A 129 -0.39 1.55 -2.08
C GLY A 129 0.02 1.31 -0.61
N GLY A 130 -0.27 2.26 0.28
CA GLY A 130 -0.07 2.13 1.72
C GLY A 130 -1.35 1.65 2.43
N PHE A 131 -1.22 0.64 3.30
CA PHE A 131 -2.35 0.04 3.99
C PHE A 131 -2.02 -0.29 5.44
N TRP A 132 -2.93 0.02 6.34
CA TRP A 132 -3.00 -0.56 7.67
C TRP A 132 -3.95 -1.74 7.69
N PHE A 133 -3.59 -2.80 8.40
CA PHE A 133 -4.46 -3.94 8.66
C PHE A 133 -4.32 -4.39 10.12
N ASP A 134 -5.41 -4.89 10.71
CA ASP A 134 -5.27 -5.85 11.80
C ASP A 134 -4.61 -7.11 11.25
N CYS A 135 -3.56 -7.56 11.92
CA CYS A 135 -2.71 -8.65 11.44
C CYS A 135 -3.47 -9.97 11.29
N GLN A 136 -4.37 -10.29 12.23
CA GLN A 136 -5.12 -11.55 12.22
C GLN A 136 -6.23 -11.51 11.17
N LEU A 137 -6.88 -10.35 10.99
CA LEU A 137 -7.91 -10.17 9.98
C LEU A 137 -7.29 -10.21 8.57
N LEU A 138 -6.11 -9.62 8.35
CA LEU A 138 -5.38 -9.77 7.09
C LEU A 138 -5.08 -11.25 6.80
N LEU A 139 -4.57 -12.00 7.76
CA LEU A 139 -4.29 -13.43 7.60
C LEU A 139 -5.53 -14.24 7.24
N SER A 140 -6.71 -13.87 7.75
CA SER A 140 -7.96 -14.58 7.46
C SER A 140 -8.45 -14.44 6.02
N VAL A 141 -8.05 -13.37 5.33
CA VAL A 141 -8.47 -13.09 3.95
C VAL A 141 -7.36 -13.31 2.92
N LEU A 142 -6.10 -13.34 3.34
CA LEU A 142 -4.94 -13.33 2.44
C LEU A 142 -4.95 -14.49 1.44
N ASP A 143 -5.35 -15.70 1.85
CA ASP A 143 -5.42 -16.89 0.99
C ASP A 143 -6.66 -16.90 0.08
N ARG A 144 -7.57 -15.97 0.26
CA ARG A 144 -8.80 -15.83 -0.54
C ARG A 144 -8.63 -14.85 -1.70
N ILE A 145 -7.55 -14.04 -1.70
CA ILE A 145 -7.22 -13.14 -2.81
C ILE A 145 -7.01 -13.98 -4.06
N LYS A 146 -7.63 -13.56 -5.16
CA LYS A 146 -7.55 -14.22 -6.46
C LYS A 146 -6.83 -13.35 -7.47
N SER A 147 -6.45 -13.94 -8.60
CA SER A 147 -5.84 -13.22 -9.73
C SER A 147 -6.80 -13.09 -10.92
N ASP A 148 -8.12 -13.00 -10.64
CA ASP A 148 -9.19 -12.94 -11.65
C ASP A 148 -9.41 -11.49 -12.15
N ASN A 149 -8.33 -10.74 -12.37
CA ASN A 149 -8.36 -9.36 -12.85
C ASN A 149 -7.61 -9.22 -14.18
N SER A 150 -7.67 -8.04 -14.80
CA SER A 150 -7.09 -7.78 -16.13
C SER A 150 -5.57 -8.00 -16.18
N ALA A 151 -4.85 -7.83 -15.07
CA ALA A 151 -3.41 -8.07 -14.98
C ALA A 151 -3.05 -9.52 -14.59
N LYS A 152 -4.01 -10.35 -14.18
CA LYS A 152 -3.82 -11.70 -13.63
C LYS A 152 -2.86 -11.72 -12.44
N GLU A 153 -2.96 -10.73 -11.58
CA GLU A 153 -2.15 -10.54 -10.39
C GLU A 153 -2.98 -10.62 -9.12
N TYR A 154 -2.36 -11.05 -8.02
CA TYR A 154 -2.97 -10.99 -6.69
C TYR A 154 -2.85 -9.55 -6.16
N TYR A 155 -3.93 -8.80 -6.22
CA TYR A 155 -3.96 -7.42 -5.73
C TYR A 155 -4.18 -7.37 -4.23
N LEU A 156 -3.34 -6.62 -3.50
CA LEU A 156 -3.56 -6.39 -2.07
C LEU A 156 -4.88 -5.64 -1.78
N PRO A 157 -5.31 -4.67 -2.60
CA PRO A 157 -6.64 -4.07 -2.48
C PRO A 157 -7.81 -5.06 -2.40
N ASP A 158 -7.70 -6.25 -2.96
CA ASP A 158 -8.76 -7.27 -2.84
C ASP A 158 -8.95 -7.76 -1.40
N ALA A 159 -7.94 -7.64 -0.53
CA ALA A 159 -8.12 -7.88 0.90
C ALA A 159 -9.15 -6.92 1.53
N ILE A 160 -9.19 -5.66 1.08
CA ILE A 160 -10.20 -4.67 1.53
C ILE A 160 -11.60 -5.14 1.15
N LYS A 161 -11.78 -5.57 -0.10
CA LYS A 161 -13.04 -6.10 -0.61
C LYS A 161 -13.50 -7.32 0.20
N LEU A 162 -12.62 -8.28 0.44
CA LEU A 162 -12.93 -9.49 1.21
C LEU A 162 -13.30 -9.16 2.66
N LEU A 163 -12.62 -8.19 3.29
CA LEU A 163 -12.98 -7.74 4.63
C LEU A 163 -14.35 -7.06 4.67
N LEU A 164 -14.71 -6.28 3.64
CA LEU A 164 -16.05 -5.70 3.50
C LEU A 164 -17.12 -6.80 3.34
N GLU A 165 -16.87 -7.80 2.51
CA GLU A 165 -17.76 -8.96 2.31
C GLU A 165 -17.96 -9.74 3.62
N ASP A 166 -16.94 -9.82 4.47
CA ASP A 166 -17.00 -10.42 5.81
C ASP A 166 -17.67 -9.50 6.86
N GLY A 167 -18.24 -8.36 6.45
CA GLY A 167 -18.92 -7.40 7.32
C GLY A 167 -17.97 -6.63 8.25
N ARG A 168 -16.67 -6.58 7.91
CA ARG A 168 -15.68 -5.84 8.70
C ARG A 168 -15.66 -4.38 8.30
N LYS A 169 -15.44 -3.50 9.29
CA LYS A 169 -15.28 -2.08 9.04
C LYS A 169 -13.92 -1.82 8.38
N VAL A 170 -13.94 -1.14 7.25
CA VAL A 170 -12.73 -0.66 6.57
C VAL A 170 -12.79 0.85 6.39
N GLY A 171 -11.64 1.49 6.29
CA GLY A 171 -11.55 2.95 6.18
C GLY A 171 -10.58 3.40 5.08
N ALA A 172 -10.63 4.69 4.78
CA ALA A 172 -9.63 5.38 3.97
C ALA A 172 -9.21 6.66 4.69
N PHE A 173 -7.91 6.81 4.89
CA PHE A 173 -7.28 8.00 5.44
C PHE A 173 -6.69 8.81 4.30
N THR A 174 -7.18 10.03 4.09
CA THR A 174 -6.68 10.93 3.05
C THR A 174 -5.50 11.73 3.58
N ALA A 175 -4.30 11.49 3.05
CA ALA A 175 -3.10 12.24 3.39
C ALA A 175 -3.25 13.71 2.98
N GLN A 176 -2.61 14.61 3.73
CA GLN A 176 -2.63 16.05 3.44
C GLN A 176 -1.74 16.42 2.24
N CYS A 177 -0.66 15.68 2.03
CA CYS A 177 0.27 15.91 0.92
C CYS A 177 0.00 14.93 -0.22
N SER A 178 -0.24 15.43 -1.42
CA SER A 178 -0.43 14.61 -2.62
C SER A 178 0.80 13.80 -3.00
N ASP A 179 2.01 14.26 -2.64
CA ASP A 179 3.24 13.54 -2.97
C ASP A 179 3.33 12.17 -2.32
N THR A 180 2.55 11.92 -1.26
CA THR A 180 2.47 10.63 -0.56
C THR A 180 2.20 9.45 -1.50
N VAL A 181 1.55 9.68 -2.66
CA VAL A 181 1.24 8.65 -3.63
C VAL A 181 2.27 8.51 -4.75
N LEU A 182 3.24 9.42 -4.82
CA LEU A 182 4.22 9.42 -5.91
C LEU A 182 5.18 8.25 -5.78
N GLY A 183 5.32 7.50 -6.86
CA GLY A 183 6.22 6.36 -6.98
C GLY A 183 7.02 6.40 -8.27
N ALA A 184 8.13 5.67 -8.34
CA ALA A 184 8.97 5.57 -9.52
C ALA A 184 8.91 4.17 -10.14
N ASN A 185 8.35 4.07 -11.34
CA ASN A 185 8.31 2.84 -12.13
C ASN A 185 9.39 2.79 -13.22
N ASP A 186 9.97 3.95 -13.55
CA ASP A 186 11.02 4.09 -14.56
C ASP A 186 12.05 5.17 -14.15
N PRO A 187 13.21 5.26 -14.85
CA PRO A 187 14.24 6.24 -14.53
C PRO A 187 13.81 7.71 -14.65
N ALA A 188 12.87 8.02 -15.54
CA ALA A 188 12.39 9.39 -15.71
C ALA A 188 11.52 9.82 -14.51
N GLN A 189 10.62 8.94 -14.04
CA GLN A 189 9.86 9.16 -12.82
C GLN A 189 10.78 9.27 -11.59
N LEU A 190 11.82 8.44 -11.50
CA LEU A 190 12.81 8.54 -10.42
C LEU A 190 13.50 9.91 -10.41
N GLU A 191 13.90 10.44 -11.55
CA GLU A 191 14.52 11.78 -11.60
C GLU A 191 13.53 12.88 -11.17
N GLN A 192 12.26 12.79 -11.57
CA GLN A 192 11.23 13.71 -11.07
C GLN A 192 11.08 13.65 -9.55
N LEU A 193 11.09 12.45 -8.96
CA LEU A 193 11.06 12.30 -7.50
C LEU A 193 12.31 12.90 -6.85
N ASN A 194 13.48 12.75 -7.45
CA ASN A 194 14.73 13.36 -6.95
C ASN A 194 14.64 14.89 -6.99
N GLU A 195 14.07 15.49 -8.03
CA GLU A 195 13.85 16.95 -8.11
C GLU A 195 12.91 17.44 -7.00
N ILE A 196 11.80 16.73 -6.75
CA ILE A 196 10.87 17.03 -5.67
C ILE A 196 11.57 16.89 -4.31
N ALA A 197 12.36 15.84 -4.11
CA ALA A 197 13.12 15.64 -2.89
C ALA A 197 14.10 16.78 -2.61
N ARG A 198 14.87 17.20 -3.62
CA ARG A 198 15.79 18.34 -3.52
C ARG A 198 15.06 19.63 -3.18
N ALA A 199 13.92 19.90 -3.85
CA ALA A 199 13.11 21.09 -3.60
C ALA A 199 12.54 21.14 -2.16
N LYS A 200 12.27 19.97 -1.56
CA LYS A 200 11.81 19.82 -0.17
C LYS A 200 12.95 19.77 0.86
N GLY A 201 14.20 19.83 0.43
CA GLY A 201 15.37 19.80 1.31
C GLY A 201 15.71 18.41 1.87
N TYR A 202 15.21 17.33 1.25
CA TYR A 202 15.70 16.00 1.54
C TYR A 202 17.11 15.84 0.97
N SER A 203 18.07 15.44 1.83
CA SER A 203 19.42 15.06 1.38
C SER A 203 19.42 13.61 0.95
N CYS A 204 19.98 13.32 -0.22
CA CYS A 204 20.31 11.96 -0.65
C CYS A 204 21.58 11.47 0.05
#